data_53b8f2fe8eac9d79f12cdf3748ce05bd
#
_entry.id   53b8f2fe8eac9d79f12cdf3748ce05bd
#
_cell.length_a   1.000
_cell.length_b   1.000
_cell.length_c   1.000
_cell.angle_alpha   90.00
_cell.angle_beta   90.00
_cell.angle_gamma   90.00
#
_symmetry.space_group_name_H-M   'P 1'
#
loop_
_entity.id
_entity.type
_entity.pdbx_description
1 polymer ?
#
loop_
_entity_poly.entity_id
_entity_poly.type
_entity_poly.pdbx_seq_one_letter_code
_entity_poly.pdbx_strand_id
1 'polypeptide(L)'
;MAPVQYVSAELYKQENLQERIGEIRTAAEYVLEVIESMSEYEIIEQGKMVIENNSFSLAKLVNGMVTDWKERMNRAKLTLEANFDLDGELCFGDEKRILEIFNHILGNCLLNSEESSTVRVFGTVEKRGDDQFLLSVMFEDWGLPIDESSFGRNYLLDHVNTRMDWKRKEGIYCTTFSLVVARRLSEFLGGRLELSRRGGNVNVMKLELPLKKSWKDKITQLEPKPELFQNDVSLKGYKILVIESQNEESDMMGVRFRVCGAQVDVAYSAKEGLELWESYVAEPFDVVMVDGYSLAIDYEDFALEFRSRERAKKVPLFVLVDEIHQKSIESSIQIGINAFLEKPLQMKRFLQLLESFYR
;
A
#
# COMPACT_ATOMS: atom_id res chain seq x y z
N MET A 1 -53.65 -34.03 -16.43
CA MET A 1 -52.23 -34.42 -16.24
C MET A 1 -51.22 -33.70 -17.15
N ALA A 2 -51.62 -32.99 -18.20
CA ALA A 2 -50.73 -32.26 -19.11
C ALA A 2 -50.07 -30.96 -18.58
N PRO A 3 -50.66 -30.16 -17.67
CA PRO A 3 -50.06 -28.88 -17.27
C PRO A 3 -48.82 -29.03 -16.35
N VAL A 4 -48.75 -30.09 -15.56
CA VAL A 4 -47.61 -30.27 -14.60
C VAL A 4 -46.32 -30.68 -15.34
N GLN A 5 -46.43 -31.44 -16.41
CA GLN A 5 -45.27 -31.82 -17.24
C GLN A 5 -44.72 -30.65 -18.06
N TYR A 6 -45.57 -29.70 -18.47
CA TYR A 6 -45.16 -28.50 -19.20
C TYR A 6 -44.42 -27.54 -18.28
N VAL A 7 -44.90 -27.32 -17.05
CA VAL A 7 -44.28 -26.45 -16.06
C VAL A 7 -42.92 -27.02 -15.62
N SER A 8 -42.80 -28.34 -15.44
CA SER A 8 -41.50 -28.96 -15.10
C SER A 8 -40.48 -28.87 -16.24
N ALA A 9 -40.93 -28.99 -17.51
CA ALA A 9 -40.02 -28.85 -18.66
C ALA A 9 -39.55 -27.40 -18.88
N GLU A 10 -40.37 -26.42 -18.55
CA GLU A 10 -40.04 -25.01 -18.64
C GLU A 10 -39.10 -24.55 -17.49
N LEU A 11 -39.34 -25.04 -16.29
CA LEU A 11 -38.43 -24.88 -15.15
C LEU A 11 -37.04 -25.50 -15.40
N TYR A 12 -37.02 -26.71 -15.97
CA TYR A 12 -35.77 -27.39 -16.34
C TYR A 12 -34.99 -26.64 -17.42
N LYS A 13 -35.69 -26.01 -18.38
CA LYS A 13 -35.07 -25.12 -19.38
C LYS A 13 -34.51 -23.84 -18.76
N GLN A 14 -35.23 -23.26 -17.81
CA GLN A 14 -34.78 -22.05 -17.11
C GLN A 14 -33.56 -22.34 -16.22
N GLU A 15 -33.54 -23.45 -15.48
CA GLU A 15 -32.39 -23.87 -14.68
C GLU A 15 -31.15 -24.09 -15.57
N ASN A 16 -31.29 -24.81 -16.68
CA ASN A 16 -30.23 -25.07 -17.65
C ASN A 16 -29.72 -23.77 -18.31
N LEU A 17 -30.59 -22.77 -18.53
CA LEU A 17 -30.21 -21.48 -19.07
C LEU A 17 -29.42 -20.65 -18.04
N GLN A 18 -29.84 -20.65 -16.77
CA GLN A 18 -29.12 -19.96 -15.70
C GLN A 18 -27.74 -20.58 -15.42
N GLU A 19 -27.64 -21.91 -15.47
CA GLU A 19 -26.37 -22.61 -15.36
C GLU A 19 -25.42 -22.23 -16.48
N ARG A 20 -25.88 -22.21 -17.74
CA ARG A 20 -25.06 -21.79 -18.89
C ARG A 20 -24.65 -20.31 -18.84
N ILE A 21 -25.55 -19.43 -18.40
CA ILE A 21 -25.21 -18.01 -18.18
C ILE A 21 -24.15 -17.89 -17.07
N GLY A 22 -24.27 -18.70 -16.02
CA GLY A 22 -23.26 -18.81 -14.96
C GLY A 22 -21.89 -19.25 -15.51
N GLU A 23 -21.85 -20.27 -16.39
CA GLU A 23 -20.62 -20.72 -17.02
C GLU A 23 -20.00 -19.67 -17.94
N ILE A 24 -20.81 -18.96 -18.74
CA ILE A 24 -20.32 -17.88 -19.60
C ILE A 24 -19.75 -16.74 -18.78
N ARG A 25 -20.45 -16.32 -17.73
CA ARG A 25 -19.95 -15.28 -16.82
C ARG A 25 -18.63 -15.71 -16.19
N THR A 26 -18.55 -16.93 -15.71
CA THR A 26 -17.35 -17.53 -15.14
C THR A 26 -16.17 -17.49 -16.11
N ALA A 27 -16.40 -17.88 -17.36
CA ALA A 27 -15.36 -17.86 -18.39
C ALA A 27 -14.92 -16.43 -18.72
N ALA A 28 -15.84 -15.47 -18.75
CA ALA A 28 -15.53 -14.07 -19.01
C ALA A 28 -14.71 -13.44 -17.86
N GLU A 29 -15.09 -13.69 -16.61
CA GLU A 29 -14.36 -13.24 -15.43
C GLU A 29 -12.92 -13.80 -15.41
N TYR A 30 -12.77 -15.08 -15.77
CA TYR A 30 -11.46 -15.72 -15.92
C TYR A 30 -10.58 -15.04 -16.98
N VAL A 31 -11.14 -14.77 -18.16
CA VAL A 31 -10.39 -14.10 -19.24
C VAL A 31 -9.94 -12.71 -18.82
N LEU A 32 -10.79 -11.97 -18.10
CA LEU A 32 -10.43 -10.65 -17.57
C LEU A 32 -9.24 -10.75 -16.59
N GLU A 33 -9.26 -11.70 -15.67
CA GLU A 33 -8.16 -11.89 -14.71
C GLU A 33 -6.85 -12.29 -15.38
N VAL A 34 -6.92 -13.14 -16.42
CA VAL A 34 -5.73 -13.45 -17.23
C VAL A 34 -5.17 -12.20 -17.92
N ILE A 35 -6.04 -11.37 -18.50
CA ILE A 35 -5.63 -10.15 -19.17
C ILE A 35 -5.02 -9.18 -18.18
N GLU A 36 -5.61 -9.00 -16.99
CA GLU A 36 -5.09 -8.15 -15.91
C GLU A 36 -3.71 -8.63 -15.47
N SER A 37 -3.57 -9.91 -15.19
CA SER A 37 -2.30 -10.51 -14.78
C SER A 37 -1.22 -10.40 -15.88
N MET A 38 -1.61 -10.57 -17.15
CA MET A 38 -0.67 -10.38 -18.28
C MET A 38 -0.25 -8.92 -18.43
N SER A 39 -1.18 -7.99 -18.27
CA SER A 39 -0.88 -6.56 -18.33
C SER A 39 0.05 -6.14 -17.20
N GLU A 40 -0.17 -6.65 -16.00
CA GLU A 40 0.68 -6.41 -14.85
C GLU A 40 2.10 -6.96 -15.08
N TYR A 41 2.20 -8.19 -15.55
CA TYR A 41 3.49 -8.79 -15.93
C TYR A 41 4.24 -7.94 -16.96
N GLU A 42 3.54 -7.45 -18.00
CA GLU A 42 4.13 -6.62 -19.03
C GLU A 42 4.65 -5.28 -18.48
N ILE A 43 3.90 -4.64 -17.59
CA ILE A 43 4.31 -3.39 -16.92
C ILE A 43 5.60 -3.61 -16.11
N ILE A 44 5.71 -4.75 -15.42
CA ILE A 44 6.92 -5.12 -14.67
C ILE A 44 8.11 -5.34 -15.61
N GLU A 45 7.95 -6.14 -16.68
CA GLU A 45 9.01 -6.45 -17.64
C GLU A 45 9.50 -5.21 -18.40
N GLN A 46 8.62 -4.25 -18.65
CA GLN A 46 8.98 -2.98 -19.30
C GLN A 46 9.66 -1.99 -18.33
N GLY A 47 9.77 -2.33 -17.04
CA GLY A 47 10.33 -1.43 -16.03
C GLY A 47 9.50 -0.15 -15.80
N LYS A 48 8.22 -0.18 -16.16
CA LYS A 48 7.30 0.95 -16.01
C LYS A 48 6.53 0.95 -14.69
N MET A 49 6.66 -0.13 -13.92
CA MET A 49 6.02 -0.21 -12.61
C MET A 49 6.66 0.78 -11.65
N VAL A 50 5.84 1.58 -10.99
CA VAL A 50 6.28 2.51 -9.96
C VAL A 50 6.06 1.88 -8.60
N ILE A 51 7.08 1.92 -7.74
CA ILE A 51 6.98 1.46 -6.35
C ILE A 51 6.48 2.62 -5.50
N GLU A 52 5.37 2.42 -4.81
CA GLU A 52 4.88 3.33 -3.79
C GLU A 52 5.53 2.98 -2.44
N ASN A 53 6.55 3.75 -2.07
CA ASN A 53 7.23 3.52 -0.79
C ASN A 53 6.51 4.28 0.34
N ASN A 54 5.67 3.58 1.09
CA ASN A 54 4.92 4.12 2.22
C ASN A 54 5.32 3.42 3.52
N SER A 55 5.09 4.12 4.64
CA SER A 55 5.25 3.51 5.96
C SER A 55 3.96 2.76 6.31
N PHE A 56 4.06 1.49 6.64
CA PHE A 56 2.91 0.65 6.98
C PHE A 56 3.23 -0.30 8.13
N SER A 57 2.18 -0.77 8.80
CA SER A 57 2.30 -1.81 9.82
C SER A 57 2.19 -3.19 9.19
N LEU A 58 3.31 -3.92 9.15
CA LEU A 58 3.33 -5.28 8.63
C LEU A 58 2.36 -6.19 9.38
N ALA A 59 2.23 -6.00 10.69
CA ALA A 59 1.29 -6.77 11.52
C ALA A 59 -0.17 -6.49 11.13
N LYS A 60 -0.55 -5.23 10.86
CA LYS A 60 -1.90 -4.88 10.38
C LYS A 60 -2.18 -5.48 9.01
N LEU A 61 -1.23 -5.34 8.07
CA LEU A 61 -1.33 -5.91 6.72
C LEU A 61 -1.58 -7.42 6.76
N VAL A 62 -0.72 -8.14 7.50
CA VAL A 62 -0.80 -9.60 7.61
C VAL A 62 -2.09 -10.04 8.32
N ASN A 63 -2.48 -9.36 9.41
CA ASN A 63 -3.71 -9.70 10.12
C ASN A 63 -4.96 -9.48 9.27
N GLY A 64 -5.02 -8.38 8.51
CA GLY A 64 -6.11 -8.11 7.55
C GLY A 64 -6.17 -9.19 6.49
N MET A 65 -5.07 -9.49 5.84
CA MET A 65 -4.94 -10.53 4.84
C MET A 65 -5.36 -11.91 5.37
N VAL A 66 -4.87 -12.31 6.55
CA VAL A 66 -5.23 -13.60 7.17
C VAL A 66 -6.72 -13.68 7.47
N THR A 67 -7.33 -12.59 7.93
CA THR A 67 -8.77 -12.54 8.22
C THR A 67 -9.60 -12.75 6.96
N ASP A 68 -9.29 -12.02 5.89
CA ASP A 68 -9.99 -12.12 4.61
C ASP A 68 -9.84 -13.52 3.98
N TRP A 69 -8.62 -14.05 3.99
CA TRP A 69 -8.35 -15.36 3.41
C TRP A 69 -8.91 -16.52 4.23
N LYS A 70 -8.98 -16.41 5.56
CA LYS A 70 -9.69 -17.40 6.40
C LYS A 70 -11.15 -17.52 5.99
N GLU A 71 -11.83 -16.40 5.78
CA GLU A 71 -13.23 -16.41 5.36
C GLU A 71 -13.41 -17.06 3.98
N ARG A 72 -12.55 -16.69 3.01
CA ARG A 72 -12.58 -17.25 1.64
C ARG A 72 -12.30 -18.75 1.64
N MET A 73 -11.28 -19.20 2.35
CA MET A 73 -10.91 -20.61 2.45
C MET A 73 -11.99 -21.44 3.14
N ASN A 74 -12.59 -20.93 4.22
CA ASN A 74 -13.71 -21.59 4.89
C ASN A 74 -14.91 -21.80 3.97
N ARG A 75 -15.26 -20.81 3.12
CA ARG A 75 -16.30 -21.00 2.11
C ARG A 75 -15.95 -22.08 1.10
N ALA A 76 -14.69 -22.23 0.76
CA ALA A 76 -14.18 -23.29 -0.11
C ALA A 76 -13.98 -24.64 0.60
N LYS A 77 -14.40 -24.76 1.87
CA LYS A 77 -14.21 -25.94 2.73
C LYS A 77 -12.73 -26.28 2.96
N LEU A 78 -11.87 -25.27 2.98
CA LEU A 78 -10.46 -25.38 3.32
C LEU A 78 -10.22 -24.74 4.70
N THR A 79 -9.17 -25.19 5.38
CA THR A 79 -8.72 -24.58 6.63
C THR A 79 -7.45 -23.76 6.37
N LEU A 80 -7.39 -22.51 6.83
CA LEU A 80 -6.18 -21.70 6.83
C LEU A 80 -5.58 -21.65 8.23
N GLU A 81 -4.42 -22.28 8.41
CA GLU A 81 -3.57 -22.15 9.60
C GLU A 81 -2.48 -21.11 9.31
N ALA A 82 -2.56 -19.96 9.95
CA ALA A 82 -1.57 -18.89 9.77
C ALA A 82 -0.91 -18.56 11.11
N ASN A 83 0.41 -18.57 11.12
CA ASN A 83 1.22 -18.20 12.26
C ASN A 83 2.35 -17.26 11.82
N PHE A 84 2.35 -16.05 12.37
CA PHE A 84 3.32 -15.02 12.06
C PHE A 84 3.99 -14.55 13.34
N ASP A 85 5.31 -14.62 13.36
CA ASP A 85 6.14 -14.00 14.40
C ASP A 85 6.64 -12.65 13.87
N LEU A 86 5.87 -11.61 14.17
CA LEU A 86 6.09 -10.25 13.69
C LEU A 86 6.36 -9.34 14.90
N ASP A 87 7.55 -8.85 14.99
CA ASP A 87 7.88 -7.78 15.93
C ASP A 87 7.13 -6.51 15.50
N GLY A 88 6.07 -6.07 16.06
CA GLY A 88 5.14 -4.98 15.70
C GLY A 88 5.74 -3.68 15.13
N GLU A 89 6.88 -3.77 14.44
CA GLU A 89 7.61 -2.67 13.85
C GLU A 89 6.94 -2.16 12.57
N LEU A 90 7.02 -0.84 12.35
CA LEU A 90 6.60 -0.23 11.10
C LEU A 90 7.65 -0.46 10.01
N CYS A 91 7.20 -0.91 8.86
CA CYS A 91 8.02 -1.11 7.67
C CYS A 91 7.84 0.03 6.67
N PHE A 92 8.82 0.22 5.82
CA PHE A 92 8.77 1.13 4.70
C PHE A 92 8.88 0.32 3.40
N GLY A 93 7.91 0.47 2.51
CA GLY A 93 7.82 -0.28 1.27
C GLY A 93 6.45 -0.12 0.60
N ASP A 94 6.17 -0.98 -0.38
CA ASP A 94 4.92 -0.99 -1.13
C ASP A 94 3.94 -2.03 -0.55
N GLU A 95 3.08 -1.58 0.34
CA GLU A 95 2.06 -2.41 1.01
C GLU A 95 1.13 -3.09 0.02
N LYS A 96 0.72 -2.36 -1.05
CA LYS A 96 -0.22 -2.88 -2.06
C LYS A 96 0.41 -4.04 -2.82
N ARG A 97 1.66 -3.89 -3.26
CA ARG A 97 2.37 -4.93 -4.02
C ARG A 97 2.68 -6.16 -3.16
N ILE A 98 2.98 -5.96 -1.88
CA ILE A 98 3.13 -7.08 -0.95
C ILE A 98 1.81 -7.84 -0.81
N LEU A 99 0.68 -7.14 -0.66
CA LEU A 99 -0.64 -7.77 -0.59
C LEU A 99 -1.00 -8.51 -1.89
N GLU A 100 -0.66 -7.97 -3.05
CA GLU A 100 -0.85 -8.64 -4.35
C GLU A 100 -0.07 -9.96 -4.42
N ILE A 101 1.20 -9.98 -4.00
CA ILE A 101 1.99 -11.21 -3.93
C ILE A 101 1.29 -12.27 -3.07
N PHE A 102 0.83 -11.88 -1.87
CA PHE A 102 0.09 -12.80 -1.00
C PHE A 102 -1.20 -13.29 -1.65
N ASN A 103 -1.95 -12.41 -2.31
CA ASN A 103 -3.20 -12.77 -2.98
C ASN A 103 -2.97 -13.78 -4.11
N HIS A 104 -1.93 -13.60 -4.91
CA HIS A 104 -1.56 -14.53 -5.97
C HIS A 104 -1.18 -15.91 -5.42
N ILE A 105 -0.39 -15.95 -4.35
CA ILE A 105 0.05 -17.22 -3.74
C ILE A 105 -1.13 -17.93 -3.05
N LEU A 106 -1.90 -17.24 -2.22
CA LEU A 106 -3.03 -17.82 -1.49
C LEU A 106 -4.18 -18.22 -2.42
N GLY A 107 -4.39 -17.44 -3.50
CA GLY A 107 -5.34 -17.82 -4.56
C GLY A 107 -4.93 -19.13 -5.24
N ASN A 108 -3.65 -19.31 -5.52
CA ASN A 108 -3.14 -20.56 -6.07
C ASN A 108 -3.31 -21.73 -5.07
N CYS A 109 -2.98 -21.53 -3.79
CA CYS A 109 -3.21 -22.55 -2.75
C CYS A 109 -4.69 -22.94 -2.67
N LEU A 110 -5.61 -21.97 -2.71
CA LEU A 110 -7.05 -22.23 -2.63
C LEU A 110 -7.53 -23.11 -3.78
N LEU A 111 -7.06 -22.83 -5.00
CA LEU A 111 -7.50 -23.54 -6.20
C LEU A 111 -6.89 -24.93 -6.34
N ASN A 112 -5.64 -25.10 -5.92
CA ASN A 112 -4.92 -26.36 -6.03
C ASN A 112 -5.23 -27.33 -4.90
N SER A 113 -5.63 -26.85 -3.73
CA SER A 113 -5.89 -27.69 -2.56
C SER A 113 -7.17 -28.52 -2.71
N GLU A 114 -7.14 -29.74 -2.19
CA GLU A 114 -8.32 -30.60 -2.13
C GLU A 114 -9.30 -30.14 -1.02
N GLU A 115 -10.60 -30.42 -1.17
CA GLU A 115 -11.58 -30.10 -0.13
C GLU A 115 -11.18 -30.73 1.21
N SER A 116 -11.47 -30.03 2.28
CA SER A 116 -11.15 -30.41 3.66
C SER A 116 -9.64 -30.49 3.99
N SER A 117 -8.78 -30.02 3.08
CA SER A 117 -7.35 -29.90 3.37
C SER A 117 -7.02 -28.59 4.11
N THR A 118 -5.80 -28.51 4.60
CA THR A 118 -5.30 -27.35 5.34
C THR A 118 -4.22 -26.66 4.56
N VAL A 119 -4.36 -25.34 4.33
CA VAL A 119 -3.29 -24.49 3.86
C VAL A 119 -2.58 -23.89 5.08
N ARG A 120 -1.26 -23.98 5.13
CA ARG A 120 -0.45 -23.44 6.22
C ARG A 120 0.40 -22.27 5.76
N VAL A 121 0.46 -21.25 6.59
CA VAL A 121 1.29 -20.06 6.33
C VAL A 121 2.09 -19.74 7.58
N PHE A 122 3.41 -19.67 7.43
CA PHE A 122 4.33 -19.33 8.50
C PHE A 122 5.14 -18.12 8.07
N GLY A 123 5.15 -17.08 8.87
CA GLY A 123 5.92 -15.88 8.58
C GLY A 123 6.79 -15.47 9.74
N THR A 124 8.01 -15.03 9.43
CA THR A 124 8.98 -14.49 10.39
C THR A 124 9.63 -13.24 9.82
N VAL A 125 10.02 -12.34 10.71
CA VAL A 125 10.80 -11.16 10.37
C VAL A 125 12.15 -11.24 11.05
N GLU A 126 13.21 -11.21 10.24
CA GLU A 126 14.58 -11.19 10.74
C GLU A 126 15.20 -9.80 10.54
N LYS A 127 15.81 -9.25 11.58
CA LYS A 127 16.58 -8.00 11.48
C LYS A 127 17.87 -8.25 10.73
N ARG A 128 18.12 -7.44 9.68
CA ARG A 128 19.36 -7.44 8.90
C ARG A 128 20.05 -6.08 9.02
N GLY A 129 20.85 -5.91 10.08
CA GLY A 129 21.45 -4.61 10.42
C GLY A 129 20.46 -3.66 11.11
N ASP A 130 20.75 -2.37 11.08
CA ASP A 130 20.02 -1.38 11.87
C ASP A 130 18.73 -0.89 11.19
N ASP A 131 18.67 -0.95 9.85
CA ASP A 131 17.60 -0.32 9.07
C ASP A 131 16.91 -1.28 8.07
N GLN A 132 17.17 -2.59 8.16
CA GLN A 132 16.59 -3.56 7.24
C GLN A 132 16.00 -4.77 7.97
N PHE A 133 14.92 -5.27 7.40
CA PHE A 133 14.28 -6.52 7.79
C PHE A 133 14.22 -7.46 6.60
N LEU A 134 14.23 -8.74 6.86
CA LEU A 134 13.85 -9.77 5.91
C LEU A 134 12.54 -10.39 6.37
N LEU A 135 11.47 -10.17 5.62
CA LEU A 135 10.22 -10.91 5.76
C LEU A 135 10.38 -12.24 5.04
N SER A 136 10.29 -13.33 5.78
CA SER A 136 10.29 -14.70 5.24
C SER A 136 8.94 -15.34 5.49
N VAL A 137 8.23 -15.73 4.43
CA VAL A 137 6.92 -16.37 4.53
C VAL A 137 6.93 -17.69 3.76
N MET A 138 6.48 -18.74 4.42
CA MET A 138 6.35 -20.07 3.86
C MET A 138 4.87 -20.44 3.78
N PHE A 139 4.44 -20.81 2.57
CA PHE A 139 3.09 -21.30 2.28
C PHE A 139 3.20 -22.79 1.96
N GLU A 140 2.33 -23.58 2.56
CA GLU A 140 2.23 -25.02 2.33
C GLU A 140 0.81 -25.39 1.92
N ASP A 141 0.67 -26.13 0.83
CA ASP A 141 -0.60 -26.70 0.38
C ASP A 141 -0.44 -28.18 0.00
N TRP A 142 -1.52 -28.93 0.09
CA TRP A 142 -1.63 -30.36 -0.28
C TRP A 142 -2.39 -30.51 -1.57
N GLY A 143 -1.97 -29.76 -2.58
CA GLY A 143 -2.62 -29.74 -3.88
C GLY A 143 -1.88 -30.51 -4.97
N LEU A 144 -2.32 -30.26 -6.20
CA LEU A 144 -1.63 -30.78 -7.37
C LEU A 144 -0.18 -30.30 -7.44
N PRO A 145 0.75 -31.15 -7.95
CA PRO A 145 2.13 -30.72 -8.09
C PRO A 145 2.27 -29.44 -8.90
N ILE A 146 3.01 -28.49 -8.37
CA ILE A 146 3.44 -27.31 -9.11
C ILE A 146 4.83 -27.64 -9.68
N ASP A 147 4.97 -27.56 -11.00
CA ASP A 147 6.23 -27.86 -11.68
C ASP A 147 7.14 -26.61 -11.66
N GLU A 148 8.32 -26.73 -11.06
CA GLU A 148 9.34 -25.66 -11.07
C GLU A 148 9.77 -25.25 -12.48
N SER A 149 9.77 -26.19 -13.44
CA SER A 149 10.07 -25.89 -14.84
C SER A 149 9.08 -24.89 -15.46
N SER A 150 7.90 -24.78 -14.88
CA SER A 150 6.83 -23.88 -15.26
C SER A 150 7.15 -22.39 -15.04
N PHE A 151 8.24 -22.05 -14.34
CA PHE A 151 8.66 -20.68 -14.05
C PHE A 151 9.72 -20.12 -15.01
N GLY A 152 10.06 -20.85 -16.06
CA GLY A 152 10.98 -20.38 -17.12
C GLY A 152 10.33 -19.27 -17.97
N ARG A 153 11.19 -18.45 -18.63
CA ARG A 153 10.74 -17.37 -19.53
C ARG A 153 9.79 -17.83 -20.65
N ASN A 154 9.78 -19.11 -20.98
CA ASN A 154 8.98 -19.69 -22.05
C ASN A 154 7.62 -20.20 -21.55
N TYR A 155 7.36 -20.16 -20.25
CA TYR A 155 6.12 -20.70 -19.68
C TYR A 155 4.85 -20.05 -20.25
N LEU A 156 4.89 -18.77 -20.54
CA LEU A 156 3.80 -18.04 -21.16
C LEU A 156 3.44 -18.57 -22.56
N LEU A 157 4.45 -19.00 -23.34
CA LEU A 157 4.24 -19.45 -24.72
C LEU A 157 3.86 -20.94 -24.79
N ASP A 158 4.37 -21.75 -23.86
CA ASP A 158 4.16 -23.20 -23.88
C ASP A 158 2.85 -23.63 -23.20
N HIS A 159 2.32 -22.85 -22.25
CA HIS A 159 1.15 -23.24 -21.45
C HIS A 159 -0.15 -22.53 -21.80
N VAL A 160 -0.13 -21.45 -22.58
CA VAL A 160 -1.34 -20.93 -23.23
C VAL A 160 -1.95 -21.97 -24.21
N ASN A 161 -1.12 -22.91 -24.69
CA ASN A 161 -1.53 -23.96 -25.63
C ASN A 161 -1.85 -25.32 -25.00
N THR A 162 -1.50 -25.59 -23.75
CA THR A 162 -1.70 -26.90 -23.13
C THR A 162 -2.59 -26.80 -21.89
N ARG A 163 -3.85 -27.24 -22.07
CA ARG A 163 -4.85 -27.43 -21.01
C ARG A 163 -4.93 -26.29 -20.01
N MET A 164 -5.73 -25.30 -20.31
CA MET A 164 -6.33 -24.40 -19.33
C MET A 164 -7.21 -25.23 -18.37
N ASP A 165 -6.61 -25.88 -17.38
CA ASP A 165 -7.33 -26.43 -16.24
C ASP A 165 -7.74 -25.28 -15.33
N TRP A 166 -8.77 -24.56 -15.76
CA TRP A 166 -9.42 -23.52 -14.97
C TRP A 166 -10.26 -24.19 -13.88
N LYS A 167 -9.76 -24.12 -12.67
CA LYS A 167 -10.53 -24.49 -11.49
C LYS A 167 -11.10 -23.23 -10.88
N ARG A 168 -12.42 -23.24 -10.67
CA ARG A 168 -13.11 -22.19 -9.90
C ARG A 168 -13.40 -22.72 -8.52
N LYS A 169 -12.96 -22.02 -7.47
CA LYS A 169 -13.48 -22.16 -6.13
C LYS A 169 -13.85 -20.78 -5.59
N GLU A 170 -15.09 -20.63 -5.12
CA GLU A 170 -15.58 -19.40 -4.44
C GLU A 170 -15.41 -18.09 -5.22
N GLY A 171 -15.50 -18.12 -6.56
CA GLY A 171 -15.39 -16.92 -7.39
C GLY A 171 -13.95 -16.40 -7.55
N ILE A 172 -12.96 -17.16 -7.11
CA ILE A 172 -11.55 -16.84 -7.31
C ILE A 172 -11.07 -17.61 -8.54
N TYR A 173 -10.48 -16.89 -9.46
CA TYR A 173 -9.82 -17.41 -10.64
C TYR A 173 -8.34 -17.20 -10.43
N CYS A 174 -7.57 -18.25 -10.31
CA CYS A 174 -6.14 -18.14 -10.26
C CYS A 174 -5.56 -19.11 -11.28
N THR A 175 -4.64 -18.64 -12.05
CA THR A 175 -3.91 -19.44 -13.01
C THR A 175 -2.56 -19.78 -12.41
N THR A 176 -1.90 -20.79 -12.94
CA THR A 176 -0.46 -20.99 -12.68
C THR A 176 0.34 -19.72 -13.04
N PHE A 177 -0.24 -18.85 -13.87
CA PHE A 177 0.33 -17.56 -14.23
C PHE A 177 0.39 -16.59 -13.04
N SER A 178 -0.55 -16.67 -12.10
CA SER A 178 -0.52 -15.86 -10.88
C SER A 178 0.77 -16.04 -10.08
N LEU A 179 1.31 -17.27 -10.02
CA LEU A 179 2.60 -17.49 -9.37
C LEU A 179 3.79 -16.89 -10.15
N VAL A 180 3.69 -16.82 -11.48
CA VAL A 180 4.69 -16.11 -12.29
C VAL A 180 4.67 -14.63 -11.99
N VAL A 181 3.49 -14.02 -11.89
CA VAL A 181 3.32 -12.61 -11.48
C VAL A 181 3.85 -12.39 -10.07
N ALA A 182 3.45 -13.24 -9.10
CA ALA A 182 3.94 -13.17 -7.73
C ALA A 182 5.47 -13.22 -7.65
N ARG A 183 6.10 -14.09 -8.43
CA ARG A 183 7.56 -14.19 -8.51
C ARG A 183 8.18 -12.92 -9.06
N ARG A 184 7.62 -12.38 -10.16
CA ARG A 184 8.13 -11.14 -10.76
C ARG A 184 7.96 -9.93 -9.85
N LEU A 185 6.82 -9.81 -9.18
CA LEU A 185 6.60 -8.77 -8.16
C LEU A 185 7.61 -8.91 -7.01
N SER A 186 7.86 -10.14 -6.56
CA SER A 186 8.85 -10.39 -5.50
C SER A 186 10.25 -9.97 -5.92
N GLU A 187 10.67 -10.35 -7.14
CA GLU A 187 11.97 -9.96 -7.72
C GLU A 187 12.07 -8.44 -7.91
N PHE A 188 10.96 -7.80 -8.34
CA PHE A 188 10.88 -6.36 -8.52
C PHE A 188 11.01 -5.59 -7.19
N LEU A 189 10.48 -6.14 -6.10
CA LEU A 189 10.66 -5.61 -4.75
C LEU A 189 12.02 -5.99 -4.12
N GLY A 190 12.93 -6.61 -4.91
CA GLY A 190 14.26 -7.01 -4.45
C GLY A 190 14.30 -8.29 -3.61
N GLY A 191 13.20 -9.02 -3.60
CA GLY A 191 13.05 -10.29 -2.91
C GLY A 191 13.11 -11.49 -3.84
N ARG A 192 12.54 -12.61 -3.41
CA ARG A 192 12.46 -13.85 -4.18
C ARG A 192 11.29 -14.73 -3.75
N LEU A 193 10.75 -15.48 -4.70
CA LEU A 193 9.77 -16.53 -4.47
C LEU A 193 10.34 -17.85 -5.00
N GLU A 194 10.53 -18.81 -4.11
CA GLU A 194 11.02 -20.15 -4.42
C GLU A 194 9.91 -21.17 -4.24
N LEU A 195 9.88 -22.16 -5.13
CA LEU A 195 8.93 -23.26 -5.09
C LEU A 195 9.71 -24.55 -4.87
N SER A 196 9.18 -25.39 -4.04
CA SER A 196 9.73 -26.72 -3.78
C SER A 196 8.62 -27.68 -3.39
N ARG A 197 8.94 -28.96 -3.35
CA ARG A 197 8.01 -29.99 -2.92
C ARG A 197 8.63 -30.84 -1.81
N ARG A 198 7.87 -31.02 -0.72
CA ARG A 198 8.31 -31.81 0.44
C ARG A 198 7.47 -33.07 0.58
N GLY A 199 8.14 -34.21 0.80
CA GLY A 199 7.47 -35.50 1.09
C GLY A 199 6.56 -36.01 -0.03
N GLY A 200 6.73 -35.52 -1.27
CA GLY A 200 5.98 -35.96 -2.44
C GLY A 200 4.58 -35.30 -2.61
N ASN A 201 3.94 -34.81 -1.55
CA ASN A 201 2.56 -34.34 -1.60
C ASN A 201 2.34 -32.89 -1.12
N VAL A 202 3.35 -32.21 -0.59
CA VAL A 202 3.22 -30.84 -0.08
C VAL A 202 3.96 -29.88 -1.00
N ASN A 203 3.24 -28.95 -1.61
CA ASN A 203 3.86 -27.82 -2.29
C ASN A 203 4.31 -26.82 -1.22
N VAL A 204 5.51 -26.30 -1.36
CA VAL A 204 6.09 -25.30 -0.47
C VAL A 204 6.51 -24.10 -1.31
N MET A 205 5.91 -22.95 -1.02
CA MET A 205 6.24 -21.67 -1.62
C MET A 205 6.92 -20.81 -0.56
N LYS A 206 8.18 -20.44 -0.78
CA LYS A 206 8.96 -19.61 0.13
C LYS A 206 9.15 -18.22 -0.47
N LEU A 207 8.53 -17.23 0.16
CA LEU A 207 8.65 -15.83 -0.18
C LEU A 207 9.66 -15.17 0.76
N GLU A 208 10.62 -14.44 0.22
CA GLU A 208 11.52 -13.58 0.99
C GLU A 208 11.50 -12.18 0.40
N LEU A 209 11.16 -11.19 1.25
CA LEU A 209 11.10 -9.78 0.86
C LEU A 209 11.98 -8.94 1.78
N PRO A 210 12.94 -8.18 1.24
CA PRO A 210 13.66 -7.19 2.01
C PRO A 210 12.75 -5.98 2.24
N LEU A 211 12.58 -5.61 3.51
CA LEU A 211 11.83 -4.44 3.92
C LEU A 211 12.78 -3.47 4.62
N LYS A 212 12.54 -2.20 4.48
CA LYS A 212 13.27 -1.19 5.26
C LYS A 212 12.53 -0.94 6.57
N LYS A 213 13.28 -0.67 7.62
CA LYS A 213 12.70 -0.17 8.85
C LYS A 213 12.13 1.21 8.62
N SER A 214 10.88 1.42 9.01
CA SER A 214 10.36 2.78 9.00
C SER A 214 11.08 3.60 10.07
N TRP A 215 11.60 4.74 9.68
CA TRP A 215 12.16 5.70 10.62
C TRP A 215 11.11 6.18 11.65
N LYS A 216 9.81 5.96 11.37
CA LYS A 216 8.70 6.20 12.31
C LYS A 216 8.78 5.35 13.56
N ASP A 217 9.38 4.14 13.51
CA ASP A 217 9.60 3.37 14.73
C ASP A 217 10.56 4.07 15.71
N LYS A 218 11.52 4.83 15.18
CA LYS A 218 12.34 5.71 16.02
C LYS A 218 11.52 6.86 16.63
N ILE A 219 10.39 7.21 16.03
CA ILE A 219 9.46 8.25 16.52
C ILE A 219 8.35 7.64 17.39
N THR A 220 7.89 6.42 17.13
CA THR A 220 6.82 5.74 17.88
C THR A 220 7.35 5.05 19.15
N GLN A 221 8.60 4.59 19.16
CA GLN A 221 9.32 4.23 20.40
C GLN A 221 9.70 5.47 21.22
N LEU A 222 9.66 6.62 20.58
CA LEU A 222 9.50 7.93 21.17
C LEU A 222 7.98 8.24 21.25
N GLU A 223 7.15 7.38 21.92
CA GLU A 223 6.06 7.97 22.69
C GLU A 223 6.69 9.16 23.39
N PRO A 224 6.10 10.35 23.30
CA PRO A 224 6.72 11.51 23.89
C PRO A 224 6.88 11.24 25.39
N LYS A 225 7.97 10.59 25.77
CA LYS A 225 8.56 10.91 27.04
C LYS A 225 8.86 12.39 26.86
N PRO A 226 8.21 13.26 27.62
CA PRO A 226 8.45 14.71 27.55
C PRO A 226 9.93 15.07 27.55
N GLU A 227 10.79 14.15 27.98
CA GLU A 227 12.23 14.28 28.14
C GLU A 227 13.07 14.17 26.85
N LEU A 228 12.57 13.58 25.73
CA LEU A 228 13.35 13.40 24.50
C LEU A 228 13.16 14.52 23.47
N PHE A 229 12.12 15.33 23.63
CA PHE A 229 11.97 16.62 22.94
C PHE A 229 12.47 17.80 23.79
N GLN A 230 13.03 17.51 24.96
CA GLN A 230 13.80 18.46 25.72
C GLN A 230 15.13 18.63 25.00
N ASN A 231 15.18 19.58 24.12
CA ASN A 231 16.25 20.57 24.09
C ASN A 231 16.11 21.39 22.80
N ASP A 232 15.89 22.65 23.01
CA ASP A 232 16.22 23.78 22.21
C ASP A 232 15.24 24.32 21.17
N VAL A 233 14.07 23.71 20.95
CA VAL A 233 13.08 24.30 20.03
C VAL A 233 11.73 24.48 20.73
N SER A 234 11.41 25.74 21.05
CA SER A 234 10.09 26.12 21.56
C SER A 234 9.35 26.91 20.49
N LEU A 235 8.18 26.41 20.10
CA LEU A 235 7.25 27.10 19.21
C LEU A 235 6.08 27.71 19.97
N LYS A 236 6.25 27.92 21.27
CA LYS A 236 5.21 28.53 22.11
C LYS A 236 4.91 29.95 21.64
N GLY A 237 3.62 30.18 21.37
CA GLY A 237 3.14 31.44 20.86
C GLY A 237 3.00 31.54 19.35
N TYR A 238 3.50 30.55 18.61
CA TYR A 238 3.29 30.48 17.17
C TYR A 238 2.00 29.73 16.82
N LYS A 239 1.28 30.24 15.82
CA LYS A 239 0.12 29.61 15.23
C LYS A 239 0.40 29.16 13.81
N ILE A 240 0.29 27.88 13.56
CA ILE A 240 0.75 27.22 12.32
C ILE A 240 -0.44 26.60 11.61
N LEU A 241 -0.62 26.91 10.32
CA LEU A 241 -1.53 26.19 9.44
C LEU A 241 -0.73 25.14 8.67
N VAL A 242 -1.12 23.89 8.81
CA VAL A 242 -0.53 22.75 8.08
C VAL A 242 -1.51 22.28 7.04
N ILE A 243 -1.06 22.16 5.80
CA ILE A 243 -1.87 21.66 4.68
C ILE A 243 -1.20 20.38 4.17
N GLU A 244 -1.87 19.26 4.36
CA GLU A 244 -1.33 17.94 4.07
C GLU A 244 -2.45 17.00 3.58
N SER A 245 -2.13 15.96 2.82
CA SER A 245 -3.15 14.99 2.40
C SER A 245 -3.59 14.13 3.58
N GLN A 246 -4.83 13.63 3.51
CA GLN A 246 -5.42 12.77 4.53
C GLN A 246 -4.79 11.36 4.49
N ASN A 247 -3.51 11.26 4.84
CA ASN A 247 -2.79 10.01 5.01
C ASN A 247 -2.41 9.86 6.48
N GLU A 248 -2.28 8.64 6.99
CA GLU A 248 -1.82 8.38 8.37
C GLU A 248 -0.47 9.04 8.69
N GLU A 249 0.27 9.47 7.66
CA GLU A 249 1.54 10.21 7.76
C GLU A 249 1.38 11.68 8.07
N SER A 250 0.28 12.27 7.67
CA SER A 250 0.03 13.70 7.73
C SER A 250 -0.23 14.21 9.14
N ASP A 251 -0.91 13.46 9.99
CA ASP A 251 -1.14 13.84 11.39
C ASP A 251 0.16 14.04 12.20
N MET A 252 1.29 13.53 11.70
CA MET A 252 2.58 13.61 12.40
C MET A 252 3.18 15.01 12.40
N MET A 253 3.02 15.79 11.33
CA MET A 253 3.60 17.15 11.27
C MET A 253 2.88 18.08 12.24
N GLY A 254 1.56 18.06 12.22
CA GLY A 254 0.73 18.79 13.17
C GLY A 254 1.01 18.41 14.62
N VAL A 255 1.16 17.12 14.92
CA VAL A 255 1.51 16.62 16.25
C VAL A 255 2.89 17.11 16.69
N ARG A 256 3.90 17.08 15.83
CA ARG A 256 5.26 17.53 16.14
C ARG A 256 5.29 19.01 16.50
N PHE A 257 4.58 19.86 15.76
CA PHE A 257 4.48 21.28 16.08
C PHE A 257 3.76 21.52 17.42
N ARG A 258 2.68 20.79 17.71
CA ARG A 258 1.94 20.88 18.99
C ARG A 258 2.83 20.48 20.17
N VAL A 259 3.63 19.41 20.02
CA VAL A 259 4.59 18.97 21.06
C VAL A 259 5.64 20.05 21.33
N CYS A 260 6.06 20.81 20.32
CA CYS A 260 6.96 21.96 20.48
C CYS A 260 6.26 23.21 21.04
N GLY A 261 4.96 23.15 21.32
CA GLY A 261 4.18 24.22 21.99
C GLY A 261 3.44 25.16 21.03
N ALA A 262 3.39 24.87 19.72
CA ALA A 262 2.63 25.66 18.76
C ALA A 262 1.12 25.38 18.84
N GLN A 263 0.31 26.38 18.47
CA GLN A 263 -1.09 26.17 18.11
C GLN A 263 -1.12 25.74 16.63
N VAL A 264 -1.81 24.62 16.32
CA VAL A 264 -1.78 24.05 14.99
C VAL A 264 -3.17 23.67 14.52
N ASP A 265 -3.55 24.24 13.39
CA ASP A 265 -4.70 23.80 12.60
C ASP A 265 -4.21 23.02 11.38
N VAL A 266 -4.91 21.95 11.04
CA VAL A 266 -4.55 21.05 9.93
C VAL A 266 -5.69 21.05 8.92
N ALA A 267 -5.35 21.24 7.66
CA ALA A 267 -6.24 21.11 6.51
C ALA A 267 -5.80 19.94 5.63
N TYR A 268 -6.75 19.19 5.13
CA TYR A 268 -6.49 18.00 4.31
C TYR A 268 -6.67 18.24 2.81
N SER A 269 -6.86 19.50 2.42
CA SER A 269 -6.89 19.92 1.02
C SER A 269 -6.49 21.39 0.89
N ALA A 270 -6.07 21.79 -0.31
CA ALA A 270 -5.79 23.19 -0.63
C ALA A 270 -6.99 24.10 -0.33
N LYS A 271 -8.19 23.65 -0.70
CA LYS A 271 -9.45 24.38 -0.46
C LYS A 271 -9.74 24.57 1.01
N GLU A 272 -9.66 23.52 1.80
CA GLU A 272 -9.86 23.57 3.26
C GLU A 272 -8.84 24.49 3.93
N GLY A 273 -7.57 24.44 3.47
CA GLY A 273 -6.52 25.32 3.95
C GLY A 273 -6.83 26.80 3.73
N LEU A 274 -7.36 27.14 2.56
CA LEU A 274 -7.79 28.49 2.25
C LEU A 274 -9.02 28.92 3.06
N GLU A 275 -10.00 28.04 3.27
CA GLU A 275 -11.18 28.28 4.11
C GLU A 275 -10.77 28.51 5.58
N LEU A 276 -9.88 27.69 6.11
CA LEU A 276 -9.32 27.88 7.45
C LEU A 276 -8.57 29.22 7.55
N TRP A 277 -7.70 29.52 6.57
CA TRP A 277 -7.01 30.80 6.52
C TRP A 277 -7.97 32.00 6.56
N GLU A 278 -9.05 31.94 5.82
CA GLU A 278 -10.05 33.01 5.77
C GLU A 278 -10.88 33.14 7.05
N SER A 279 -11.12 32.04 7.74
CA SER A 279 -11.88 32.03 9.00
C SER A 279 -11.14 32.70 10.16
N TYR A 280 -9.81 32.68 10.17
CA TYR A 280 -8.97 33.25 11.23
C TYR A 280 -8.53 34.71 10.92
N VAL A 281 -9.46 35.65 11.03
CA VAL A 281 -9.17 37.08 10.77
C VAL A 281 -8.56 37.77 11.97
N ALA A 282 -9.06 37.46 13.18
CA ALA A 282 -8.63 38.10 14.42
C ALA A 282 -7.30 37.56 14.98
N GLU A 283 -7.01 36.29 14.71
CA GLU A 283 -5.81 35.61 15.15
C GLU A 283 -5.14 34.92 13.95
N PRO A 284 -4.37 35.66 13.15
CA PRO A 284 -3.77 35.13 11.95
C PRO A 284 -2.73 34.05 12.24
N PHE A 285 -2.49 33.18 11.28
CA PHE A 285 -1.37 32.23 11.33
C PHE A 285 -0.06 32.95 11.15
N ASP A 286 0.95 32.51 11.89
CA ASP A 286 2.34 33.00 11.76
C ASP A 286 3.08 32.34 10.60
N VAL A 287 2.69 31.11 10.22
CA VAL A 287 3.28 30.39 9.09
C VAL A 287 2.28 29.41 8.51
N VAL A 288 2.37 29.21 7.22
CA VAL A 288 1.69 28.16 6.47
C VAL A 288 2.70 27.15 5.99
N MET A 289 2.46 25.87 6.29
CA MET A 289 3.27 24.74 5.86
C MET A 289 2.44 23.88 4.92
N VAL A 290 2.97 23.56 3.74
CA VAL A 290 2.31 22.70 2.75
C VAL A 290 3.15 21.45 2.51
N ASP A 291 2.52 20.30 2.50
CA ASP A 291 3.16 19.05 2.04
C ASP A 291 3.18 19.03 0.51
N GLY A 292 4.35 19.24 -0.06
CA GLY A 292 4.57 19.31 -1.51
C GLY A 292 4.52 17.95 -2.22
N TYR A 293 4.43 16.84 -1.49
CA TYR A 293 4.38 15.50 -2.08
C TYR A 293 2.96 14.94 -2.23
N SER A 294 1.96 15.68 -1.80
CA SER A 294 0.58 15.22 -1.92
C SER A 294 0.09 15.30 -3.37
N LEU A 295 -0.24 14.16 -3.97
CA LEU A 295 -0.93 14.10 -5.28
C LEU A 295 -2.30 14.84 -5.28
N ALA A 296 -2.84 15.12 -4.10
CA ALA A 296 -4.11 15.83 -3.92
C ALA A 296 -3.93 17.35 -3.76
N ILE A 297 -2.69 17.84 -3.61
CA ILE A 297 -2.41 19.24 -3.36
C ILE A 297 -1.30 19.69 -4.31
N ASP A 298 -1.66 20.44 -5.36
CA ASP A 298 -0.68 21.18 -6.14
C ASP A 298 -0.25 22.40 -5.32
N TYR A 299 0.96 22.34 -4.74
CA TYR A 299 1.47 23.40 -3.89
C TYR A 299 1.79 24.68 -4.65
N GLU A 300 2.04 24.62 -5.97
CA GLU A 300 2.27 25.80 -6.80
C GLU A 300 0.96 26.53 -7.05
N ASP A 301 -0.08 25.80 -7.42
CA ASP A 301 -1.43 26.37 -7.58
C ASP A 301 -1.95 26.92 -6.25
N PHE A 302 -1.76 26.19 -5.16
CA PHE A 302 -2.09 26.68 -3.81
C PHE A 302 -1.34 27.98 -3.49
N ALA A 303 -0.04 28.05 -3.75
CA ALA A 303 0.76 29.22 -3.46
C ALA A 303 0.28 30.45 -4.25
N LEU A 304 -0.02 30.30 -5.54
CA LEU A 304 -0.58 31.38 -6.38
C LEU A 304 -1.91 31.87 -5.83
N GLU A 305 -2.82 30.96 -5.51
CA GLU A 305 -4.12 31.32 -4.97
C GLU A 305 -4.03 31.93 -3.57
N PHE A 306 -3.19 31.39 -2.69
CA PHE A 306 -2.91 31.93 -1.36
C PHE A 306 -2.35 33.35 -1.44
N ARG A 307 -1.35 33.59 -2.29
CA ARG A 307 -0.68 34.89 -2.47
C ARG A 307 -1.57 35.95 -3.12
N SER A 308 -2.64 35.58 -3.80
CA SER A 308 -3.63 36.52 -4.29
C SER A 308 -4.36 37.29 -3.16
N ARG A 309 -4.30 36.77 -1.94
CA ARG A 309 -4.93 37.36 -0.74
C ARG A 309 -3.98 38.35 -0.09
N GLU A 310 -4.45 39.58 0.16
CA GLU A 310 -3.61 40.67 0.67
C GLU A 310 -2.93 40.33 2.01
N ARG A 311 -3.66 39.69 2.96
CA ARG A 311 -3.12 39.28 4.25
C ARG A 311 -2.04 38.19 4.14
N ALA A 312 -2.13 37.36 3.13
CA ALA A 312 -1.21 36.23 2.93
C ALA A 312 0.16 36.67 2.43
N LYS A 313 0.29 37.90 1.87
CA LYS A 313 1.56 38.40 1.34
C LYS A 313 2.66 38.53 2.38
N LYS A 314 2.28 38.67 3.65
CA LYS A 314 3.21 38.88 4.77
C LYS A 314 3.48 37.64 5.61
N VAL A 315 2.84 36.51 5.30
CA VAL A 315 2.96 35.29 6.08
C VAL A 315 3.90 34.31 5.37
N PRO A 316 4.92 33.74 6.04
CA PRO A 316 5.76 32.75 5.43
C PRO A 316 5.00 31.53 4.98
N LEU A 317 5.26 31.12 3.74
CA LEU A 317 4.76 29.90 3.13
C LEU A 317 5.94 28.96 2.88
N PHE A 318 5.98 27.87 3.61
CA PHE A 318 7.01 26.84 3.49
C PHE A 318 6.43 25.57 2.87
N VAL A 319 7.21 24.94 2.01
CA VAL A 319 6.83 23.67 1.39
C VAL A 319 7.76 22.57 1.86
N LEU A 320 7.19 21.45 2.30
CA LEU A 320 7.92 20.28 2.72
C LEU A 320 8.01 19.30 1.56
N VAL A 321 9.22 18.91 1.16
CA VAL A 321 9.50 18.04 0.01
C VAL A 321 10.43 16.90 0.42
N ASP A 322 10.44 15.81 -0.35
CA ASP A 322 11.37 14.70 -0.10
C ASP A 322 12.79 15.05 -0.54
N GLU A 323 12.91 15.74 -1.68
CA GLU A 323 14.19 16.17 -2.23
C GLU A 323 14.06 17.57 -2.87
N ILE A 324 15.02 18.43 -2.58
CA ILE A 324 15.03 19.79 -3.11
C ILE A 324 15.76 19.83 -4.47
N HIS A 325 15.01 20.03 -5.54
CA HIS A 325 15.55 20.22 -6.87
C HIS A 325 15.80 21.70 -7.17
N GLN A 326 17.02 22.06 -7.52
CA GLN A 326 17.45 23.45 -7.73
C GLN A 326 16.64 24.20 -8.80
N LYS A 327 16.17 23.50 -9.86
CA LYS A 327 15.32 24.10 -10.90
C LYS A 327 13.90 24.45 -10.42
N SER A 328 13.37 23.71 -9.46
CA SER A 328 12.04 23.97 -8.90
C SER A 328 12.06 25.17 -7.94
N ILE A 329 13.19 25.45 -7.28
CA ILE A 329 13.30 26.56 -6.33
C ILE A 329 13.13 27.91 -7.02
N GLU A 330 13.81 28.12 -8.17
CA GLU A 330 13.81 29.43 -8.85
C GLU A 330 12.42 29.81 -9.35
N SER A 331 11.65 28.87 -9.91
CA SER A 331 10.27 29.10 -10.35
C SER A 331 9.32 29.32 -9.15
N SER A 332 9.50 28.57 -8.10
CA SER A 332 8.58 28.58 -6.94
C SER A 332 8.78 29.82 -6.04
N ILE A 333 9.98 30.41 -5.99
CA ILE A 333 10.21 31.68 -5.31
C ILE A 333 9.41 32.81 -5.99
N GLN A 334 9.28 32.79 -7.32
CA GLN A 334 8.53 33.81 -8.09
C GLN A 334 7.02 33.79 -7.77
N ILE A 335 6.48 32.62 -7.41
CA ILE A 335 5.06 32.47 -7.00
C ILE A 335 4.82 32.72 -5.53
N GLY A 336 5.88 33.06 -4.76
CA GLY A 336 5.79 33.50 -3.37
C GLY A 336 5.97 32.44 -2.32
N ILE A 337 6.56 31.28 -2.65
CA ILE A 337 7.04 30.30 -1.68
C ILE A 337 8.33 30.87 -1.05
N ASN A 338 8.39 30.85 0.29
CA ASN A 338 9.50 31.47 1.01
C ASN A 338 10.65 30.49 1.32
N ALA A 339 10.34 29.22 1.50
CA ALA A 339 11.37 28.21 1.70
C ALA A 339 10.86 26.79 1.38
N PHE A 340 11.81 25.93 1.01
CA PHE A 340 11.63 24.49 0.93
C PHE A 340 12.36 23.83 2.10
N LEU A 341 11.71 22.86 2.69
CA LEU A 341 12.23 22.02 3.76
C LEU A 341 12.20 20.57 3.32
N GLU A 342 13.24 19.82 3.61
CA GLU A 342 13.31 18.40 3.28
C GLU A 342 12.71 17.54 4.39
N LYS A 343 12.06 16.45 3.99
CA LYS A 343 11.66 15.38 4.92
C LYS A 343 12.91 14.53 5.29
N PRO A 344 13.06 14.14 6.54
CA PRO A 344 12.23 14.47 7.70
C PRO A 344 12.46 15.90 8.20
N LEU A 345 11.38 16.61 8.52
CA LEU A 345 11.43 18.01 8.95
C LEU A 345 12.35 18.20 10.18
N GLN A 346 13.39 19.00 10.02
CA GLN A 346 14.30 19.38 11.09
C GLN A 346 13.77 20.62 11.83
N MET A 347 13.29 20.44 13.07
CA MET A 347 12.64 21.50 13.83
C MET A 347 13.55 22.72 14.10
N LYS A 348 14.86 22.50 14.31
CA LYS A 348 15.83 23.61 14.47
C LYS A 348 15.90 24.47 13.21
N ARG A 349 15.98 23.83 12.05
CA ARG A 349 16.03 24.55 10.75
C ARG A 349 14.73 25.29 10.47
N PHE A 350 13.59 24.65 10.78
CA PHE A 350 12.27 25.29 10.67
C PHE A 350 12.21 26.56 11.54
N LEU A 351 12.57 26.48 12.82
CA LEU A 351 12.54 27.62 13.73
C LEU A 351 13.48 28.74 13.27
N GLN A 352 14.72 28.40 12.85
CA GLN A 352 15.67 29.37 12.34
C GLN A 352 15.13 30.14 11.11
N LEU A 353 14.48 29.42 10.18
CA LEU A 353 13.85 30.05 9.02
C LEU A 353 12.66 30.93 9.43
N LEU A 354 11.81 30.45 10.34
CA LEU A 354 10.67 31.21 10.82
C LEU A 354 11.13 32.50 11.54
N GLU A 355 12.10 32.41 12.43
CA GLU A 355 12.66 33.58 13.10
C GLU A 355 13.35 34.56 12.14
N SER A 356 14.01 34.06 11.10
CA SER A 356 14.66 34.93 10.10
C SER A 356 13.66 35.72 9.28
N PHE A 357 12.44 35.23 9.19
CA PHE A 357 11.37 35.92 8.45
C PHE A 357 10.75 37.09 9.24
N TYR A 358 10.79 37.02 10.59
CA TYR A 358 10.23 38.02 11.48
C TYR A 358 11.28 39.01 12.05
N ARG A 359 12.54 38.81 11.71
CA ARG A 359 13.63 39.79 12.00
C ARG A 359 13.73 40.79 10.87
#